data_85824d25d0a064384f63fb2d339719a4
#
_entry.id   85824d25d0a064384f63fb2d339719a4
#
_cell.length_a   1.000
_cell.length_b   1.000
_cell.length_c   1.000
_cell.angle_alpha   90.00
_cell.angle_beta   90.00
_cell.angle_gamma   90.00
#
_symmetry.space_group_name_H-M   'P 1'
#
loop_
_entity.id
_entity.type
_entity.pdbx_description
1 polymer ?
#
loop_
_entity_poly.entity_id
_entity_poly.type
_entity_poly.pdbx_seq_one_letter_code
_entity_poly.pdbx_strand_id
1 'polypeptide(L)' 'MQKTVFYPAHLSANAKIVEFCGWQMPINYGSQIKEHEAVRTGAGMFDVSHMAITDIHGTDSKKFLQYLISNDVAKLEKL' A
#
# COMPACT_ATOMS: atom_id res chain seq x y z
N MET A 1 -14.25 7.52 -11.27
CA MET A 1 -13.13 7.13 -10.36
C MET A 1 -13.29 5.68 -9.91
N GLN A 2 -12.19 4.97 -9.83
CA GLN A 2 -12.19 3.58 -9.38
C GLN A 2 -12.34 3.51 -7.86
N LYS A 3 -12.93 2.40 -7.40
CA LYS A 3 -13.14 2.14 -5.98
C LYS A 3 -12.55 0.77 -5.65
N THR A 4 -11.91 0.66 -4.48
CA THR A 4 -11.35 -0.62 -4.04
C THR A 4 -12.46 -1.54 -3.54
N VAL A 5 -12.13 -2.84 -3.39
CA VAL A 5 -13.05 -3.83 -2.83
C VAL A 5 -13.54 -3.42 -1.43
N PHE A 6 -12.70 -2.71 -0.68
CA PHE A 6 -13.02 -2.28 0.68
C PHE A 6 -13.74 -0.93 0.75
N TYR A 7 -14.07 -0.32 -0.39
CA TYR A 7 -14.71 1.01 -0.39
C TYR A 7 -15.94 1.09 0.52
N PRO A 8 -16.88 0.13 0.48
CA PRO A 8 -18.02 0.18 1.40
C PRO A 8 -17.61 0.11 2.87
N ALA A 9 -16.58 -0.66 3.18
CA ALA A 9 -16.07 -0.76 4.55
C ALA A 9 -15.46 0.56 5.02
N HIS A 10 -14.76 1.27 4.14
CA HIS A 10 -14.21 2.60 4.44
C HIS A 10 -15.33 3.59 4.78
N LEU A 11 -16.41 3.57 4.00
CA LEU A 11 -17.57 4.43 4.27
C LEU A 11 -18.23 4.07 5.61
N SER A 12 -18.38 2.78 5.90
CA SER A 12 -18.96 2.32 7.17
C SER A 12 -18.12 2.72 8.38
N ALA A 13 -16.81 2.83 8.20
CA ALA A 13 -15.88 3.26 9.24
C ALA A 13 -15.73 4.78 9.33
N ASN A 14 -16.55 5.54 8.59
CA ASN A 14 -16.53 7.00 8.55
C ASN A 14 -15.20 7.56 8.06
N ALA A 15 -14.58 6.90 7.10
CA ALA A 15 -13.35 7.37 6.49
C ALA A 15 -13.60 8.64 5.67
N LYS A 16 -12.61 9.53 5.68
CA LYS A 16 -12.59 10.68 4.76
C LYS A 16 -12.05 10.21 3.43
N ILE A 17 -12.89 10.17 2.41
CA ILE A 17 -12.54 9.70 1.08
C ILE A 17 -12.06 10.87 0.22
N VAL A 18 -10.96 10.66 -0.48
CA VAL A 18 -10.37 11.62 -1.40
C VAL A 18 -10.00 10.92 -2.71
N GLU A 19 -9.80 11.72 -3.76
CA GLU A 19 -9.28 11.21 -5.02
C GLU A 19 -7.76 11.02 -4.89
N PHE A 20 -7.27 9.84 -5.25
CA PHE A 20 -5.85 9.52 -5.24
C PHE A 20 -5.52 8.70 -6.48
N CYS A 21 -4.83 9.32 -7.44
CA CYS A 21 -4.39 8.67 -8.69
C CYS A 21 -5.52 7.94 -9.42
N GLY A 22 -6.72 8.54 -9.48
CA GLY A 22 -7.88 7.95 -10.15
C GLY A 22 -8.71 7.00 -9.29
N TRP A 23 -8.33 6.82 -8.03
CA TRP A 23 -9.04 5.98 -7.07
C TRP A 23 -9.68 6.80 -5.98
N GLN A 24 -10.81 6.31 -5.45
CA GLN A 24 -11.42 6.87 -4.25
C GLN A 24 -10.84 6.14 -3.04
N MET A 25 -9.97 6.82 -2.30
CA MET A 25 -9.22 6.23 -1.20
C MET A 25 -9.45 6.98 0.09
N PRO A 26 -9.42 6.29 1.24
CA PRO A 26 -9.50 6.96 2.53
C PRO A 26 -8.18 7.67 2.84
N ILE A 27 -8.27 8.93 3.28
CA ILE A 27 -7.10 9.65 3.75
C ILE A 27 -6.92 9.47 5.27
N ASN A 28 -8.01 9.35 6.00
CA ASN A 28 -8.00 9.05 7.43
C ASN A 28 -9.37 8.55 7.87
N TYR A 29 -9.44 8.04 9.10
CA TYR A 29 -10.67 7.58 9.75
C TYR A 29 -10.99 8.42 10.98
N GLY A 30 -10.63 9.71 10.94
CA GLY A 30 -10.87 10.68 11.99
C GLY A 30 -9.61 11.43 12.38
N SER A 31 -8.53 10.75 12.72
CA SER A 31 -7.28 11.39 13.12
C SER A 31 -6.07 10.63 12.59
N GLN A 32 -5.30 11.29 11.73
CA GLN A 32 -4.04 10.75 11.21
C GLN A 32 -3.04 10.50 12.34
N ILE A 33 -3.01 11.37 13.34
CA ILE A 33 -2.09 11.24 14.48
C ILE A 33 -2.40 9.99 15.28
N LYS A 34 -3.68 9.75 15.59
CA LYS A 34 -4.10 8.55 16.33
C LYS A 34 -3.83 7.28 15.54
N GLU A 35 -4.03 7.31 14.24
CA GLU A 35 -3.75 6.17 13.36
C GLU A 35 -2.26 5.85 13.33
N HIS A 36 -1.42 6.89 13.26
CA HIS A 36 0.02 6.73 13.31
C HIS A 36 0.48 6.12 14.65
N GLU A 37 -0.07 6.61 15.74
CA GLU A 37 0.23 6.07 17.07
C GLU A 37 -0.16 4.60 17.20
N ALA A 38 -1.32 4.22 16.64
CA ALA A 38 -1.77 2.84 16.65
C ALA A 38 -0.79 1.90 15.94
N VAL A 39 -0.22 2.33 14.80
CA VAL A 39 0.78 1.56 14.07
C VAL A 39 2.07 1.42 14.90
N ARG A 40 2.47 2.48 15.57
CA ARG A 40 3.72 2.50 16.36
C ARG A 40 3.64 1.72 17.65
N THR A 41 2.48 1.70 18.29
CA THR A 41 2.31 1.06 19.62
C THR A 41 1.59 -0.28 19.56
N GLY A 42 0.98 -0.62 18.45
CA GLY A 42 0.24 -1.87 18.28
C GLY A 42 0.31 -2.35 16.85
N ALA A 43 -0.81 -2.28 16.14
CA ALA A 43 -0.91 -2.73 14.76
C ALA A 43 -1.78 -1.77 13.94
N GLY A 44 -1.56 -1.77 12.63
CA GLY A 44 -2.37 -1.04 11.68
C GLY A 44 -2.60 -1.85 10.42
N MET A 45 -3.70 -1.55 9.74
CA MET A 45 -4.05 -2.19 8.49
C MET A 45 -4.34 -1.12 7.44
N PHE A 46 -3.84 -1.33 6.24
CA PHE A 46 -3.94 -0.36 5.15
C PHE A 46 -4.47 -1.02 3.89
N ASP A 47 -5.42 -0.34 3.23
CA ASP A 47 -5.88 -0.77 1.91
C ASP A 47 -4.91 -0.24 0.85
N VAL A 48 -4.21 -1.14 0.21
CA VAL A 48 -3.27 -0.82 -0.88
C VAL A 48 -3.72 -1.41 -2.22
N SER A 49 -5.01 -1.64 -2.37
CA SER A 49 -5.59 -2.27 -3.56
C SER A 49 -5.36 -1.47 -4.85
N HIS A 50 -5.00 -0.19 -4.73
CA HIS A 50 -4.66 0.66 -5.87
C HIS A 50 -3.26 0.39 -6.43
N MET A 51 -2.47 -0.42 -5.74
CA MET A 51 -1.10 -0.75 -6.14
C MET A 51 -1.08 -2.02 -6.99
N ALA A 52 -0.10 -2.10 -7.88
CA ALA A 52 0.12 -3.28 -8.70
C ALA A 52 1.22 -4.14 -8.10
N ILE A 53 1.08 -5.45 -8.29
CA ILE A 53 2.11 -6.43 -7.90
C ILE A 53 2.67 -7.01 -9.19
N THR A 54 3.99 -6.97 -9.32
CA THR A 54 4.67 -7.52 -10.50
C THR A 54 5.67 -8.58 -10.05
N ASP A 55 5.48 -9.80 -10.54
CA ASP A 55 6.41 -10.90 -10.30
C ASP A 55 7.39 -11.02 -11.47
N ILE A 56 8.66 -11.09 -11.15
CA ILE A 56 9.72 -11.25 -12.15
C ILE A 56 10.44 -12.58 -11.90
N HIS A 57 10.38 -13.46 -12.91
CA HIS A 57 10.95 -14.80 -12.83
C HIS A 57 12.14 -14.93 -13.78
N GLY A 58 13.06 -15.81 -13.43
CA GLY A 58 14.23 -16.12 -14.25
C GLY A 58 15.50 -16.15 -13.44
N THR A 59 16.53 -16.80 -13.98
CA THR A 59 17.81 -16.95 -13.28
C THR A 59 18.53 -15.62 -13.05
N ASP A 60 18.29 -14.64 -13.93
CA ASP A 60 18.94 -13.32 -13.87
C ASP A 60 18.00 -12.23 -13.32
N SER A 61 16.84 -12.59 -12.75
CA SER A 61 15.86 -11.62 -12.28
C SER A 61 16.44 -10.66 -11.24
N LYS A 62 17.18 -11.19 -10.26
CA LYS A 62 17.81 -10.38 -9.23
C LYS A 62 18.86 -9.42 -9.82
N LYS A 63 19.69 -9.90 -10.72
CA LYS A 63 20.72 -9.10 -11.39
C LYS A 63 20.10 -7.98 -12.23
N PHE A 64 19.02 -8.30 -12.95
CA PHE A 64 18.29 -7.33 -13.75
C PHE A 64 17.68 -6.22 -12.88
N LEU A 65 17.01 -6.59 -11.79
CA LEU A 65 16.41 -5.63 -10.88
C LEU A 65 17.46 -4.79 -10.17
N GLN A 66 18.56 -5.39 -9.76
CA GLN A 66 19.66 -4.67 -9.11
C GLN A 66 20.22 -3.56 -10.00
N TYR A 67 20.26 -3.80 -11.30
CA TYR A 67 20.71 -2.81 -12.28
C TYR A 67 19.68 -1.72 -12.52
N LEU A 68 18.39 -2.08 -12.54
CA LEU A 68 17.31 -1.22 -13.03
C LEU A 68 16.73 -0.30 -11.96
N ILE A 69 16.52 -0.79 -10.75
CA ILE A 69 15.84 -0.04 -9.71
C ILE A 69 16.81 0.63 -8.74
N SER A 70 16.31 1.62 -8.01
CA SER A 70 17.11 2.43 -7.09
C SER A 70 17.38 1.77 -5.73
N ASN A 71 16.63 0.71 -5.40
CA ASN A 71 16.79 0.00 -4.14
C ASN A 71 17.81 -1.13 -4.26
N ASP A 72 18.37 -1.55 -3.13
CA ASP A 72 19.28 -2.70 -3.07
C ASP A 72 18.48 -3.99 -2.97
N VAL A 73 18.29 -4.66 -4.11
CA VAL A 73 17.52 -5.90 -4.19
C VAL A 73 18.18 -7.04 -3.38
N ALA A 74 19.51 -7.00 -3.24
CA ALA A 74 20.23 -8.02 -2.50
C ALA A 74 19.88 -8.06 -1.01
N LYS A 75 19.34 -6.97 -0.48
CA LYS A 75 18.88 -6.90 0.92
C LYS A 75 17.48 -7.41 1.13
N LEU A 76 16.73 -7.68 0.06
CA LEU A 76 15.35 -8.15 0.14
C LEU A 76 15.32 -9.66 0.17
N GLU A 77 14.47 -10.21 1.03
CA GLU A 77 14.30 -11.65 1.17
C GLU A 77 12.88 -12.04 0.81
N LYS A 78 12.72 -13.20 0.20
CA LYS A 78 11.40 -13.76 -0.07
C LYS A 78 10.87 -14.41 1.20
N LEU A 79 9.71 -13.99 1.61
CA LEU A 79 9.01 -14.56 2.75
C LEU A 79 8.30 -15.87 2.38
#